data_6a943294897fb43c93136a16ddd7d4d7
#
_entry.id   6a943294897fb43c93136a16ddd7d4d7
#
_cell.length_a   1.000
_cell.length_b   1.000
_cell.length_c   1.000
_cell.angle_alpha   90.00
_cell.angle_beta   90.00
_cell.angle_gamma   90.00
#
_symmetry.space_group_name_H-M   'P 1'
#
loop_
_entity.id
_entity.type
_entity.pdbx_description
1 polymer ?
#
loop_
_entity_poly.entity_id
_entity_poly.type
_entity_poly.pdbx_seq_one_letter_code
_entity_poly.pdbx_strand_id
1 'polypeptide(L)' 'MAIHLTPEELSEELGIDRSEVIRVCIEESVPIYQGKIDKTLFQAQLEALGALPQPH' A
#
# COMPACT_ATOMS: atom_id res chain seq x y z
N MET A 1 -10.82 11.22 5.30
CA MET A 1 -10.23 11.74 4.07
C MET A 1 -9.22 10.75 3.52
N ALA A 2 -9.31 10.43 2.24
CA ALA A 2 -8.37 9.48 1.66
C ALA A 2 -7.05 10.15 1.35
N ILE A 3 -5.95 9.48 1.67
CA ILE A 3 -4.61 9.95 1.36
C ILE A 3 -4.10 9.15 0.17
N HIS A 4 -3.73 9.83 -0.90
CA HIS A 4 -3.23 9.20 -2.11
C HIS A 4 -1.74 9.47 -2.26
N LEU A 5 -0.96 8.40 -2.36
CA LEU A 5 0.50 8.47 -2.45
C LEU A 5 1.00 7.66 -3.64
N THR A 6 2.15 8.07 -4.17
CA THR A 6 2.81 7.28 -5.21
C THR A 6 3.37 6.00 -4.60
N PRO A 7 3.66 4.98 -5.42
CA PRO A 7 4.29 3.76 -4.90
C PRO A 7 5.60 4.04 -4.15
N GLU A 8 6.37 5.02 -4.61
CA GLU A 8 7.62 5.37 -3.93
C GLU A 8 7.35 5.97 -2.56
N GLU A 9 6.35 6.86 -2.47
CA GLU A 9 5.98 7.45 -1.19
C GLU A 9 5.47 6.40 -0.23
N LEU A 10 4.65 5.47 -0.71
CA LEU A 10 4.15 4.38 0.12
C LEU A 10 5.28 3.48 0.61
N SER A 11 6.24 3.18 -0.24
CA SER A 11 7.36 2.33 0.16
C SER A 11 8.15 2.97 1.29
N GLU A 12 8.36 4.28 1.23
CA GLU A 12 9.06 5.00 2.28
C GLU A 12 8.24 5.07 3.57
N GLU A 13 6.96 5.35 3.44
CA GLU A 13 6.06 5.46 4.60
C GLU A 13 5.96 4.16 5.37
N LEU A 14 5.87 3.04 4.65
CA LEU A 14 5.61 1.75 5.24
C LEU A 14 6.88 0.90 5.46
N GLY A 15 8.01 1.37 4.93
CA GLY A 15 9.27 0.65 5.08
C GLY A 15 9.34 -0.64 4.30
N ILE A 16 8.69 -0.71 3.15
CA ILE A 16 8.71 -1.88 2.27
C ILE A 16 9.23 -1.49 0.90
N ASP A 17 9.61 -2.47 0.10
CA ASP A 17 10.13 -2.22 -1.24
C ASP A 17 9.04 -1.70 -2.17
N ARG A 18 9.44 -0.81 -3.09
CA ARG A 18 8.54 -0.29 -4.10
C ARG A 18 7.91 -1.41 -4.93
N SER A 19 8.70 -2.43 -5.27
CA SER A 19 8.19 -3.58 -6.03
C SER A 19 7.14 -4.33 -5.25
N GLU A 20 7.27 -4.41 -3.94
CA GLU A 20 6.28 -5.03 -3.08
C GLU A 20 4.96 -4.25 -3.11
N VAL A 21 5.05 -2.91 -3.08
CA VAL A 21 3.87 -2.04 -3.17
C VAL A 21 3.11 -2.35 -4.46
N ILE A 22 3.84 -2.37 -5.58
CA ILE A 22 3.22 -2.61 -6.89
C ILE A 22 2.61 -4.01 -6.96
N ARG A 23 3.31 -5.01 -6.44
CA ARG A 23 2.83 -6.39 -6.44
C ARG A 23 1.52 -6.52 -5.67
N VAL A 24 1.45 -5.93 -4.50
CA VAL A 24 0.22 -5.98 -3.68
C VAL A 24 -0.93 -5.29 -4.40
N CYS A 25 -0.67 -4.15 -5.04
CA CYS A 25 -1.71 -3.46 -5.78
C CYS A 25 -2.28 -4.34 -6.89
N ILE A 26 -1.44 -5.10 -7.56
CA ILE A 26 -1.89 -5.99 -8.64
C ILE A 26 -2.62 -7.20 -8.07
N GLU A 27 -2.05 -7.86 -7.08
CA GLU A 27 -2.61 -9.10 -6.52
C GLU A 27 -3.91 -8.86 -5.77
N GLU A 28 -4.00 -7.76 -5.04
CA GLU A 28 -5.17 -7.45 -4.23
C GLU A 28 -6.13 -6.48 -4.90
N SER A 29 -5.88 -6.15 -6.14
CA SER A 29 -6.72 -5.23 -6.93
C SER A 29 -6.91 -3.88 -6.25
N VAL A 30 -5.87 -3.38 -5.60
CA VAL A 30 -5.91 -2.04 -5.02
C VAL A 30 -5.87 -1.03 -6.17
N PRO A 31 -6.87 -0.15 -6.29
CA PRO A 31 -6.91 0.76 -7.43
C PRO A 31 -5.79 1.79 -7.38
N ILE A 32 -5.21 2.04 -8.55
CA ILE A 32 -4.21 3.09 -8.73
C ILE A 32 -4.85 4.15 -9.60
N TYR A 33 -4.96 5.36 -9.07
CA TYR A 33 -5.59 6.47 -9.78
C TYR A 33 -4.56 7.56 -10.04
N GLN A 34 -4.33 7.86 -11.32
CA GLN A 34 -3.34 8.85 -11.74
C GLN A 34 -1.96 8.61 -11.14
N GLY A 35 -1.57 7.34 -11.06
CA GLY A 35 -0.26 6.98 -10.51
C GLY A 35 -0.17 7.04 -9.00
N LYS A 36 -1.29 7.21 -8.31
CA LYS A 36 -1.33 7.27 -6.85
C LYS A 36 -2.24 6.21 -6.28
N ILE A 37 -1.91 5.78 -5.09
CA ILE A 37 -2.59 4.68 -4.40
C ILE A 37 -3.23 5.20 -3.13
N ASP A 38 -4.45 4.76 -2.84
CA ASP A 38 -5.11 5.08 -1.57
C ASP A 38 -4.37 4.38 -0.44
N LYS A 39 -3.70 5.16 0.41
CA LYS A 39 -2.89 4.62 1.50
C LYS A 39 -3.71 3.78 2.47
N THR A 40 -4.89 4.26 2.84
CA THR A 40 -5.74 3.56 3.80
C THR A 40 -6.16 2.20 3.28
N LEU A 41 -6.58 2.15 2.03
CA LEU A 41 -6.98 0.89 1.41
C LEU A 41 -5.79 -0.05 1.27
N PHE A 42 -4.65 0.47 0.85
CA PHE A 42 -3.43 -0.33 0.72
C PHE A 42 -3.01 -0.93 2.06
N GLN A 43 -3.01 -0.11 3.12
CA GLN A 43 -2.65 -0.60 4.45
C GLN A 43 -3.62 -1.68 4.93
N ALA A 44 -4.91 -1.49 4.68
CA ALA A 44 -5.90 -2.49 5.07
C ALA A 44 -5.63 -3.82 4.39
N GLN A 45 -5.25 -3.80 3.11
CA GLN A 45 -4.91 -5.03 2.40
C GLN A 45 -3.64 -5.68 2.94
N LEU A 46 -2.62 -4.89 3.24
CA LEU A 46 -1.40 -5.43 3.83
C LEU A 46 -1.65 -6.08 5.18
N GLU A 47 -2.46 -5.45 6.01
CA GLU A 47 -2.82 -6.01 7.31
C GLU A 47 -3.59 -7.32 7.15
N ALA A 48 -4.48 -7.38 6.19
CA ALA A 48 -5.24 -8.60 5.90
C ALA A 48 -4.32 -9.74 5.46
N LEU A 49 -3.23 -9.41 4.78
CA LEU A 49 -2.24 -10.40 4.36
C LEU A 49 -1.24 -10.75 5.46
N GLY A 50 -1.25 -10.02 6.56
CA GLY A 50 -0.28 -10.22 7.63
C GLY A 50 1.12 -9.74 7.27
N ALA A 51 1.25 -8.88 6.27
CA ALA A 51 2.55 -8.42 5.79
C ALA A 51 3.16 -7.29 6.63
N LEU A 52 2.33 -6.62 7.43
CA LEU A 52 2.79 -5.57 8.32
C LEU A 52 2.71 -6.01 9.77
N PRO A 53 3.68 -5.60 10.62
CA PRO A 53 3.58 -5.85 12.04
C PRO A 53 2.34 -5.16 12.60
N GLN A 54 1.61 -5.86 13.45
CA GLN A 54 0.43 -5.31 14.07
C GLN A 54 0.82 -4.62 15.36
N PRO A 55 0.37 -3.38 15.60
CA PRO A 55 0.60 -2.74 16.89
C PRO A 55 -0.25 -3.43 17.94
N HIS A 56 0.33 -3.62 19.09
CA HIS A 56 -0.36 -4.27 20.22
C HIS A 56 -0.55 -3.33 21.35
#